data_ecca84fa1b525f17cfd626175305d35e
#
_entry.id   ecca84fa1b525f17cfd626175305d35e
#
_cell.length_a   1.000
_cell.length_b   1.000
_cell.length_c   1.000
_cell.angle_alpha   90.00
_cell.angle_beta   90.00
_cell.angle_gamma   90.00
#
_symmetry.space_group_name_H-M   'P 1'
#
loop_
_entity.id
_entity.type
_entity.pdbx_description
1 polymer ?
#
loop_
_entity_poly.entity_id
_entity_poly.type
_entity_poly.pdbx_seq_one_letter_code
_entity_poly.pdbx_strand_id
1 'polypeptide(L)'
;RILPRNAPNGFAIPFYFYDEFMKFNGLYDEARAMMDQPLFQNSPLFRSALLENFRDNIEDAPLPPWMSDAITSLQDSLTGTTLRARSSTNNEDLEGFNGAGLYSSFTHGLDEGPFEKTVKQVWASLWNYRAFEERDFWRIAHFSAAMGVLVHPNYENEQANGVGVTTNIFDPRWDGHYVNVQVGENLVTNPEAGSIPEEYLIARLAGSADEIQYIRFSNQLPEGETVLTRSQALDLKAKMNLVHSHFRSKYNPGNTATWAMEVEFKITETGSLLIKQARPWVY
;
A
#
# COMPACT_ATOMS: atom_id res chain seq x y z
N ARG A 1 11.89 -1.03 -15.80
CA ARG A 1 11.86 -0.65 -14.37
C ARG A 1 12.73 0.59 -14.17
N ILE A 2 12.21 1.64 -13.51
CA ILE A 2 12.98 2.86 -13.18
C ILE A 2 13.84 2.68 -11.93
N LEU A 3 13.45 1.75 -11.05
CA LEU A 3 14.12 1.45 -9.78
C LEU A 3 14.37 -0.06 -9.66
N PRO A 4 15.24 -0.65 -10.50
CA PRO A 4 15.40 -2.12 -10.59
C PRO A 4 15.99 -2.75 -9.33
N ARG A 5 16.71 -1.98 -8.50
CA ARG A 5 17.35 -2.43 -7.25
C ARG A 5 16.66 -1.96 -5.99
N ASN A 6 15.72 -1.01 -6.12
CA ASN A 6 15.05 -0.38 -4.98
C ASN A 6 13.55 -0.71 -4.93
N ALA A 7 13.05 -1.54 -5.83
CA ALA A 7 11.72 -2.11 -5.76
C ALA A 7 11.82 -3.57 -5.35
N PRO A 8 10.96 -4.06 -4.44
CA PRO A 8 10.90 -5.47 -4.08
C PRO A 8 10.75 -6.35 -5.33
N ASN A 9 11.47 -7.46 -5.38
CA ASN A 9 11.15 -8.51 -6.34
C ASN A 9 9.86 -9.18 -5.91
N GLY A 10 8.95 -9.41 -6.85
CA GLY A 10 7.66 -10.00 -6.50
C GLY A 10 6.85 -10.33 -7.74
N PHE A 11 5.66 -10.87 -7.48
CA PHE A 11 4.69 -11.27 -8.47
C PHE A 11 3.38 -10.51 -8.23
N ALA A 12 2.59 -10.36 -9.28
CA ALA A 12 1.24 -9.83 -9.19
C ALA A 12 0.26 -10.94 -9.54
N ILE A 13 -0.72 -11.18 -8.69
CA ILE A 13 -1.91 -11.96 -8.99
C ILE A 13 -2.93 -10.98 -9.57
N PRO A 14 -3.27 -11.08 -10.87
CA PRO A 14 -4.12 -10.09 -11.53
C PRO A 14 -5.59 -10.19 -11.10
N PHE A 15 -6.34 -9.12 -11.35
CA PHE A 15 -7.80 -9.06 -11.10
C PHE A 15 -8.58 -10.22 -11.72
N TYR A 16 -8.10 -10.78 -12.82
CA TYR A 16 -8.69 -11.96 -13.48
C TYR A 16 -8.84 -13.15 -12.53
N PHE A 17 -7.87 -13.39 -11.64
CA PHE A 17 -7.93 -14.47 -10.65
C PHE A 17 -9.09 -14.26 -9.66
N TYR A 18 -9.23 -13.04 -9.14
CA TYR A 18 -10.34 -12.68 -8.27
C TYR A 18 -11.69 -12.89 -8.98
N ASP A 19 -11.82 -12.38 -10.19
CA ASP A 19 -13.05 -12.45 -10.97
C ASP A 19 -13.46 -13.90 -11.27
N GLU A 20 -12.53 -14.73 -11.72
CA GLU A 20 -12.79 -16.16 -11.98
C GLU A 20 -13.09 -16.95 -10.70
N PHE A 21 -12.42 -16.64 -9.59
CA PHE A 21 -12.73 -17.24 -8.30
C PHE A 21 -14.15 -16.90 -7.83
N MET A 22 -14.56 -15.64 -7.93
CA MET A 22 -15.90 -15.19 -7.55
C MET A 22 -16.98 -15.86 -8.42
N LYS A 23 -16.73 -15.99 -9.72
CA LYS A 23 -17.64 -16.67 -10.66
C LYS A 23 -17.73 -18.16 -10.39
N PHE A 24 -16.59 -18.83 -10.22
CA PHE A 24 -16.52 -20.26 -10.00
C PHE A 24 -17.33 -20.72 -8.78
N ASN A 25 -17.36 -19.91 -7.73
CA ASN A 25 -18.07 -20.20 -6.49
C ASN A 25 -19.47 -19.57 -6.40
N GLY A 26 -19.95 -18.86 -7.42
CA GLY A 26 -21.24 -18.17 -7.38
C GLY A 26 -21.32 -17.00 -6.38
N LEU A 27 -20.16 -16.51 -5.92
CA LEU A 27 -20.08 -15.48 -4.89
C LEU A 27 -20.64 -14.12 -5.34
N TYR A 28 -20.63 -13.84 -6.64
CA TYR A 28 -21.32 -12.64 -7.16
C TYR A 28 -22.84 -12.69 -6.98
N ASP A 29 -23.45 -13.86 -7.15
CA ASP A 29 -24.89 -14.00 -6.96
C ASP A 29 -25.24 -13.97 -5.47
N GLU A 30 -24.39 -14.56 -4.63
CA GLU A 30 -24.51 -14.46 -3.18
C GLU A 30 -24.42 -13.00 -2.71
N ALA A 31 -23.44 -12.24 -3.20
CA ALA A 31 -23.30 -10.83 -2.88
C ALA A 31 -24.55 -10.02 -3.30
N ARG A 32 -25.11 -10.27 -4.48
CA ARG A 32 -26.37 -9.63 -4.92
C ARG A 32 -27.51 -9.96 -3.97
N ALA A 33 -27.69 -11.26 -3.68
CA ALA A 33 -28.76 -11.71 -2.77
C ALA A 33 -28.60 -11.13 -1.36
N MET A 34 -27.38 -10.99 -0.86
CA MET A 34 -27.09 -10.32 0.41
C MET A 34 -27.49 -8.84 0.36
N MET A 35 -27.09 -8.11 -0.68
CA MET A 35 -27.36 -6.68 -0.83
C MET A 35 -28.83 -6.36 -1.03
N ASP A 36 -29.61 -7.28 -1.62
CA ASP A 36 -31.06 -7.12 -1.83
C ASP A 36 -31.89 -7.31 -0.55
N GLN A 37 -31.28 -7.76 0.55
CA GLN A 37 -32.00 -7.94 1.82
C GLN A 37 -32.38 -6.60 2.44
N PRO A 38 -33.65 -6.40 2.89
CA PRO A 38 -34.07 -5.16 3.53
C PRO A 38 -33.24 -4.81 4.77
N LEU A 39 -32.79 -5.80 5.53
CA LEU A 39 -31.93 -5.59 6.70
C LEU A 39 -30.53 -5.09 6.31
N PHE A 40 -29.97 -5.59 5.23
CA PHE A 40 -28.71 -5.08 4.71
C PHE A 40 -28.81 -3.60 4.33
N GLN A 41 -29.89 -3.22 3.65
CA GLN A 41 -30.08 -1.86 3.16
C GLN A 41 -30.38 -0.86 4.29
N ASN A 42 -31.13 -1.26 5.31
CA ASN A 42 -31.69 -0.34 6.30
C ASN A 42 -30.99 -0.36 7.67
N SER A 43 -30.06 -1.29 7.91
CA SER A 43 -29.39 -1.42 9.20
C SER A 43 -27.87 -1.58 9.05
N PRO A 44 -27.07 -0.57 9.43
CA PRO A 44 -25.60 -0.64 9.42
C PRO A 44 -25.06 -1.83 10.22
N LEU A 45 -25.69 -2.18 11.35
CA LEU A 45 -25.27 -3.31 12.19
C LEU A 45 -25.43 -4.64 11.47
N PHE A 46 -26.61 -4.86 10.83
CA PHE A 46 -26.84 -6.10 10.05
C PHE A 46 -25.97 -6.13 8.79
N ARG A 47 -25.79 -4.99 8.13
CA ARG A 47 -24.88 -4.87 6.99
C ARG A 47 -23.46 -5.31 7.36
N SER A 48 -22.94 -4.82 8.48
CA SER A 48 -21.62 -5.22 8.97
C SER A 48 -21.50 -6.71 9.22
N ALA A 49 -22.51 -7.32 9.88
CA ALA A 49 -22.51 -8.75 10.16
C ALA A 49 -22.65 -9.60 8.88
N LEU A 50 -23.49 -9.18 7.93
CA LEU A 50 -23.64 -9.89 6.66
C LEU A 50 -22.40 -9.80 5.78
N LEU A 51 -21.72 -8.65 5.77
CA LEU A 51 -20.43 -8.50 5.08
C LEU A 51 -19.33 -9.35 5.74
N GLU A 52 -19.34 -9.50 7.07
CA GLU A 52 -18.42 -10.38 7.77
C GLU A 52 -18.63 -11.83 7.37
N ASN A 53 -19.87 -12.33 7.44
CA ASN A 53 -20.21 -13.68 6.99
C ASN A 53 -19.83 -13.91 5.51
N PHE A 54 -20.06 -12.93 4.64
CA PHE A 54 -19.68 -13.03 3.24
C PHE A 54 -18.18 -13.12 3.03
N ARG A 55 -17.38 -12.38 3.82
CA ARG A 55 -15.91 -12.51 3.81
C ARG A 55 -15.46 -13.89 4.25
N ASP A 56 -16.08 -14.46 5.29
CA ASP A 56 -15.79 -15.83 5.73
C ASP A 56 -16.08 -16.83 4.61
N ASN A 57 -17.20 -16.68 3.88
CA ASN A 57 -17.52 -17.52 2.74
C ASN A 57 -16.48 -17.39 1.60
N ILE A 58 -15.94 -16.19 1.35
CA ILE A 58 -14.84 -16.00 0.39
C ILE A 58 -13.58 -16.75 0.87
N GLU A 59 -13.25 -16.67 2.15
CA GLU A 59 -12.05 -17.31 2.69
C GLU A 59 -12.18 -18.85 2.69
N ASP A 60 -13.38 -19.39 2.87
CA ASP A 60 -13.63 -20.82 2.90
C ASP A 60 -13.83 -21.44 1.50
N ALA A 61 -14.23 -20.65 0.52
CA ALA A 61 -14.51 -21.13 -0.83
C ALA A 61 -13.28 -21.78 -1.50
N PRO A 62 -13.46 -22.89 -2.25
CA PRO A 62 -12.36 -23.57 -2.92
C PRO A 62 -11.86 -22.77 -4.15
N LEU A 63 -10.57 -22.86 -4.44
CA LEU A 63 -10.02 -22.32 -5.68
C LEU A 63 -10.29 -23.26 -6.86
N PRO A 64 -10.46 -22.72 -8.07
CA PRO A 64 -10.37 -23.53 -9.29
C PRO A 64 -9.01 -24.27 -9.34
N PRO A 65 -8.94 -25.54 -9.77
CA PRO A 65 -7.68 -26.31 -9.73
C PRO A 65 -6.48 -25.62 -10.41
N TRP A 66 -6.68 -25.04 -11.60
CA TRP A 66 -5.64 -24.31 -12.32
C TRP A 66 -5.09 -23.10 -11.54
N MET A 67 -5.95 -22.48 -10.73
CA MET A 67 -5.58 -21.31 -9.92
C MET A 67 -4.80 -21.73 -8.67
N SER A 68 -5.20 -22.83 -8.04
CA SER A 68 -4.46 -23.47 -6.95
C SER A 68 -3.04 -23.85 -7.41
N ASP A 69 -2.90 -24.53 -8.56
CA ASP A 69 -1.62 -24.89 -9.15
C ASP A 69 -0.73 -23.65 -9.39
N ALA A 70 -1.31 -22.57 -9.92
CA ALA A 70 -0.58 -21.35 -10.20
C ALA A 70 -0.08 -20.65 -8.92
N ILE A 71 -0.92 -20.58 -7.87
CA ILE A 71 -0.55 -19.96 -6.59
C ILE A 71 0.47 -20.82 -5.84
N THR A 72 0.34 -22.14 -5.88
CA THR A 72 1.33 -23.07 -5.32
C THR A 72 2.68 -22.90 -6.00
N SER A 73 2.70 -22.85 -7.33
CA SER A 73 3.94 -22.62 -8.09
C SER A 73 4.61 -21.29 -7.76
N LEU A 74 3.81 -20.25 -7.47
CA LEU A 74 4.30 -18.97 -7.01
C LEU A 74 4.94 -19.10 -5.62
N GLN A 75 4.27 -19.75 -4.67
CA GLN A 75 4.78 -20.00 -3.32
C GLN A 75 6.10 -20.78 -3.39
N ASP A 76 6.17 -21.84 -4.19
CA ASP A 76 7.37 -22.66 -4.37
C ASP A 76 8.55 -21.86 -4.92
N SER A 77 8.29 -20.88 -5.79
CA SER A 77 9.34 -20.01 -6.34
C SER A 77 9.92 -19.03 -5.32
N LEU A 78 9.26 -18.85 -4.18
CA LEU A 78 9.63 -17.94 -3.10
C LEU A 78 9.89 -18.71 -1.77
N THR A 79 10.22 -20.00 -1.86
CA THR A 79 10.49 -20.84 -0.67
C THR A 79 11.56 -20.26 0.24
N GLY A 80 11.37 -20.48 1.55
CA GLY A 80 12.33 -20.09 2.59
C GLY A 80 12.24 -18.64 3.04
N THR A 81 11.23 -17.88 2.59
CA THR A 81 10.95 -16.52 3.04
C THR A 81 9.50 -16.36 3.44
N THR A 82 9.24 -15.57 4.48
CA THR A 82 7.89 -15.07 4.75
C THR A 82 7.45 -14.17 3.60
N LEU A 83 6.16 -14.23 3.23
CA LEU A 83 5.62 -13.49 2.10
C LEU A 83 4.73 -12.34 2.59
N ARG A 84 4.76 -11.24 1.89
CA ARG A 84 3.79 -10.15 2.05
C ARG A 84 2.83 -10.14 0.88
N ALA A 85 1.55 -10.37 1.14
CA ALA A 85 0.46 -10.23 0.20
C ALA A 85 -0.19 -8.85 0.39
N ARG A 86 -0.03 -7.96 -0.59
CA ARG A 86 -0.58 -6.60 -0.55
C ARG A 86 -1.81 -6.51 -1.44
N SER A 87 -2.86 -5.91 -0.89
CA SER A 87 -4.03 -5.52 -1.68
C SER A 87 -3.65 -4.52 -2.76
N SER A 88 -4.24 -4.66 -3.93
CA SER A 88 -4.11 -3.75 -5.06
C SER A 88 -5.43 -3.76 -5.82
N THR A 89 -6.20 -2.69 -5.73
CA THR A 89 -7.51 -2.61 -6.37
C THR A 89 -7.50 -1.70 -7.58
N ASN A 90 -8.50 -1.88 -8.45
CA ASN A 90 -8.72 -0.99 -9.59
C ASN A 90 -9.46 0.31 -9.21
N ASN A 91 -9.80 0.49 -7.92
CA ASN A 91 -10.56 1.65 -7.42
C ASN A 91 -9.90 2.32 -6.20
N GLU A 92 -8.61 2.10 -5.94
CA GLU A 92 -7.91 2.69 -4.79
C GLU A 92 -7.56 4.16 -5.00
N ASP A 93 -7.17 4.53 -6.22
CA ASP A 93 -6.68 5.87 -6.58
C ASP A 93 -7.54 6.49 -7.71
N LEU A 94 -8.85 6.59 -7.51
CA LEU A 94 -9.74 7.27 -8.45
C LEU A 94 -9.72 8.79 -8.19
N GLU A 95 -10.02 9.57 -9.22
CA GLU A 95 -10.14 11.02 -9.07
C GLU A 95 -11.20 11.38 -8.02
N GLY A 96 -10.77 12.08 -6.97
CA GLY A 96 -11.61 12.47 -5.83
C GLY A 96 -11.85 11.37 -4.79
N PHE A 97 -11.44 10.14 -5.02
CA PHE A 97 -11.55 9.02 -4.08
C PHE A 97 -10.17 8.52 -3.65
N ASN A 98 -9.95 8.44 -2.35
CA ASN A 98 -8.73 7.86 -1.77
C ASN A 98 -9.09 6.59 -0.99
N GLY A 99 -8.79 5.44 -1.58
CA GLY A 99 -9.02 4.12 -0.99
C GLY A 99 -7.93 3.63 -0.04
N ALA A 100 -6.96 4.47 0.30
CA ALA A 100 -5.86 4.08 1.17
C ALA A 100 -6.35 3.58 2.54
N GLY A 101 -5.86 2.41 2.95
CA GLY A 101 -6.20 1.81 4.24
C GLY A 101 -7.60 1.20 4.34
N LEU A 102 -8.35 1.11 3.25
CA LEU A 102 -9.65 0.44 3.21
C LEU A 102 -9.50 -1.09 3.11
N TYR A 103 -8.44 -1.56 2.50
CA TYR A 103 -8.20 -2.97 2.19
C TYR A 103 -7.05 -3.52 3.02
N SER A 104 -7.10 -4.83 3.28
CA SER A 104 -6.14 -5.50 4.14
C SER A 104 -5.01 -6.13 3.34
N SER A 105 -3.81 -6.08 3.92
CA SER A 105 -2.62 -6.77 3.43
C SER A 105 -2.11 -7.69 4.52
N PHE A 106 -1.68 -8.89 4.17
CA PHE A 106 -1.32 -9.93 5.13
C PHE A 106 0.12 -10.39 4.95
N THR A 107 0.75 -10.77 6.05
CA THR A 107 2.01 -11.52 6.03
C THR A 107 1.65 -13.01 6.10
N HIS A 108 2.31 -13.82 5.30
CA HIS A 108 2.20 -15.27 5.30
C HIS A 108 3.49 -15.86 5.84
N GLY A 109 3.41 -16.50 7.00
CA GLY A 109 4.52 -17.15 7.66
C GLY A 109 4.91 -18.48 7.01
N LEU A 110 6.11 -18.96 7.32
CA LEU A 110 6.64 -20.22 6.76
C LEU A 110 5.80 -21.46 7.18
N ASP A 111 5.16 -21.41 8.34
CA ASP A 111 4.40 -22.52 8.92
C ASP A 111 2.88 -22.36 8.74
N GLU A 112 2.41 -21.40 7.96
CA GLU A 112 0.98 -21.13 7.77
C GLU A 112 0.30 -21.99 6.70
N GLY A 113 1.04 -22.92 6.08
CA GLY A 113 0.52 -23.84 5.08
C GLY A 113 0.36 -23.21 3.68
N PRO A 114 -0.72 -23.52 2.93
CA PRO A 114 -0.89 -23.03 1.58
C PRO A 114 -1.11 -21.52 1.52
N PHE A 115 -0.38 -20.84 0.63
CA PHE A 115 -0.47 -19.40 0.42
C PHE A 115 -1.85 -18.93 -0.12
N GLU A 116 -2.62 -19.86 -0.68
CA GLU A 116 -4.00 -19.66 -1.13
C GLU A 116 -4.90 -19.02 -0.05
N LYS A 117 -4.73 -19.43 1.21
CA LYS A 117 -5.45 -18.87 2.35
C LYS A 117 -5.23 -17.37 2.44
N THR A 118 -3.99 -16.94 2.40
CA THR A 118 -3.62 -15.53 2.49
C THR A 118 -4.12 -14.73 1.29
N VAL A 119 -4.08 -15.31 0.09
CA VAL A 119 -4.64 -14.67 -1.11
C VAL A 119 -6.14 -14.44 -0.96
N LYS A 120 -6.89 -15.43 -0.47
CA LYS A 120 -8.34 -15.32 -0.23
C LYS A 120 -8.68 -14.27 0.85
N GLN A 121 -7.86 -14.17 1.91
CA GLN A 121 -8.00 -13.11 2.92
C GLN A 121 -7.85 -11.70 2.31
N VAL A 122 -6.87 -11.52 1.40
CA VAL A 122 -6.73 -10.24 0.68
C VAL A 122 -7.96 -9.98 -0.19
N TRP A 123 -8.47 -10.98 -0.92
CA TRP A 123 -9.67 -10.84 -1.74
C TRP A 123 -10.92 -10.52 -0.90
N ALA A 124 -11.09 -11.21 0.24
CA ALA A 124 -12.19 -10.96 1.17
C ALA A 124 -12.18 -9.51 1.69
N SER A 125 -11.00 -8.90 1.84
CA SER A 125 -10.88 -7.52 2.32
C SER A 125 -11.53 -6.47 1.39
N LEU A 126 -11.82 -6.82 0.13
CA LEU A 126 -12.62 -5.97 -0.76
C LEU A 126 -14.02 -5.71 -0.19
N TRP A 127 -14.54 -6.64 0.60
CA TRP A 127 -15.84 -6.59 1.24
C TRP A 127 -15.79 -6.16 2.71
N ASN A 128 -14.67 -5.56 3.16
CA ASN A 128 -14.62 -4.90 4.48
C ASN A 128 -15.75 -3.88 4.59
N TYR A 129 -16.39 -3.83 5.76
CA TYR A 129 -17.51 -2.91 6.00
C TYR A 129 -17.17 -1.47 5.63
N ARG A 130 -16.03 -0.95 6.10
CA ARG A 130 -15.58 0.41 5.78
C ARG A 130 -15.37 0.60 4.27
N ALA A 131 -14.75 -0.36 3.60
CA ALA A 131 -14.53 -0.30 2.15
C ALA A 131 -15.86 -0.32 1.37
N PHE A 132 -16.84 -1.07 1.86
CA PHE A 132 -18.19 -1.09 1.29
C PHE A 132 -18.87 0.27 1.44
N GLU A 133 -18.92 0.83 2.67
CA GLU A 133 -19.54 2.12 2.95
C GLU A 133 -18.90 3.27 2.15
N GLU A 134 -17.57 3.29 2.05
CA GLU A 134 -16.87 4.30 1.25
C GLU A 134 -17.22 4.21 -0.24
N ARG A 135 -17.26 3.00 -0.81
CA ARG A 135 -17.70 2.83 -2.21
C ARG A 135 -19.16 3.25 -2.41
N ASP A 136 -20.04 2.92 -1.48
CA ASP A 136 -21.45 3.32 -1.53
C ASP A 136 -21.60 4.84 -1.47
N PHE A 137 -20.92 5.49 -0.54
CA PHE A 137 -20.89 6.95 -0.39
C PHE A 137 -20.42 7.65 -1.68
N TRP A 138 -19.35 7.14 -2.30
CA TRP A 138 -18.80 7.68 -3.53
C TRP A 138 -19.49 7.17 -4.81
N ARG A 139 -20.54 6.36 -4.67
CA ARG A 139 -21.31 5.75 -5.77
C ARG A 139 -20.43 4.94 -6.74
N ILE A 140 -19.44 4.28 -6.21
CA ILE A 140 -18.61 3.33 -6.94
C ILE A 140 -19.34 1.99 -6.96
N ALA A 141 -19.61 1.46 -8.15
CA ALA A 141 -20.31 0.19 -8.28
C ALA A 141 -19.51 -0.96 -7.66
N HIS A 142 -20.05 -1.63 -6.64
CA HIS A 142 -19.34 -2.68 -5.89
C HIS A 142 -18.83 -3.82 -6.78
N PHE A 143 -19.60 -4.20 -7.80
CA PHE A 143 -19.24 -5.27 -8.73
C PHE A 143 -18.25 -4.85 -9.83
N SER A 144 -17.94 -3.57 -9.95
CA SER A 144 -16.84 -3.08 -10.80
C SER A 144 -15.48 -3.08 -10.09
N ALA A 145 -15.49 -3.21 -8.77
CA ALA A 145 -14.29 -3.31 -7.97
C ALA A 145 -13.72 -4.73 -8.04
N ALA A 146 -12.41 -4.83 -8.26
CA ALA A 146 -11.67 -6.08 -8.29
C ALA A 146 -10.38 -5.98 -7.49
N MET A 147 -9.94 -7.10 -6.91
CA MET A 147 -8.78 -7.20 -6.05
C MET A 147 -7.67 -7.99 -6.72
N GLY A 148 -6.58 -7.34 -7.08
CA GLY A 148 -5.30 -7.97 -7.35
C GLY A 148 -4.47 -8.11 -6.07
N VAL A 149 -3.46 -8.98 -6.11
CA VAL A 149 -2.54 -9.16 -4.99
C VAL A 149 -1.12 -8.99 -5.46
N LEU A 150 -0.38 -8.06 -4.86
CA LEU A 150 1.05 -7.95 -5.06
C LEU A 150 1.75 -8.79 -3.99
N VAL A 151 2.50 -9.80 -4.44
CA VAL A 151 3.22 -10.73 -3.56
C VAL A 151 4.72 -10.47 -3.64
N HIS A 152 5.37 -10.30 -2.52
CA HIS A 152 6.81 -10.14 -2.43
C HIS A 152 7.34 -10.73 -1.11
N PRO A 153 8.66 -11.02 -0.99
CA PRO A 153 9.25 -11.39 0.29
C PRO A 153 8.92 -10.35 1.36
N ASN A 154 8.54 -10.81 2.54
CA ASN A 154 8.37 -9.92 3.67
C ASN A 154 9.75 -9.41 4.13
N TYR A 155 9.83 -8.13 4.47
CA TYR A 155 11.03 -7.54 5.03
C TYR A 155 10.77 -7.33 6.52
N GLU A 156 11.56 -7.99 7.33
CA GLU A 156 11.53 -7.91 8.79
C GLU A 156 12.74 -7.12 9.28
N ASN A 157 12.69 -6.66 10.52
CA ASN A 157 13.78 -5.93 11.17
C ASN A 157 14.27 -4.72 10.37
N GLU A 158 13.37 -3.99 9.73
CA GLU A 158 13.76 -2.76 9.05
C GLU A 158 14.35 -1.73 10.03
N GLN A 159 15.39 -1.02 9.57
CA GLN A 159 16.00 0.06 10.34
C GLN A 159 15.10 1.29 10.41
N ALA A 160 14.34 1.55 9.35
CA ALA A 160 13.45 2.69 9.26
C ALA A 160 12.31 2.46 8.26
N ASN A 161 11.20 3.13 8.49
CA ASN A 161 10.01 3.15 7.65
C ASN A 161 9.53 4.60 7.47
N GLY A 162 9.11 4.98 6.26
CA GLY A 162 8.76 6.38 6.03
C GLY A 162 7.93 6.63 4.78
N VAL A 163 7.49 7.88 4.71
CA VAL A 163 6.76 8.46 3.56
C VAL A 163 7.49 9.71 3.10
N GLY A 164 7.61 9.87 1.79
CA GLY A 164 8.12 11.07 1.16
C GLY A 164 7.14 11.65 0.16
N VAL A 165 7.01 12.97 0.12
CA VAL A 165 6.23 13.68 -0.91
C VAL A 165 7.19 14.46 -1.78
N THR A 166 7.04 14.33 -3.10
CA THR A 166 7.97 14.94 -4.07
C THR A 166 7.73 16.44 -4.29
N THR A 167 7.24 17.13 -3.28
CA THR A 167 7.13 18.58 -3.19
C THR A 167 7.30 19.01 -1.74
N ASN A 168 7.55 20.29 -1.50
CA ASN A 168 7.42 20.87 -0.16
C ASN A 168 5.94 21.08 0.14
N ILE A 169 5.40 20.33 1.10
CA ILE A 169 3.97 20.38 1.47
C ILE A 169 3.57 21.67 2.21
N PHE A 170 4.55 22.43 2.73
CA PHE A 170 4.32 23.69 3.45
C PHE A 170 4.39 24.89 2.51
N ASP A 171 5.32 24.86 1.53
CA ASP A 171 5.49 25.91 0.53
C ASP A 171 5.93 25.32 -0.82
N PRO A 172 5.00 25.05 -1.73
CA PRO A 172 5.31 24.46 -3.04
C PRO A 172 6.24 25.32 -3.93
N ARG A 173 6.48 26.59 -3.58
CA ARG A 173 7.41 27.47 -4.30
C ARG A 173 8.87 27.09 -3.99
N TRP A 174 9.13 26.43 -2.85
CA TRP A 174 10.44 25.93 -2.52
C TRP A 174 10.65 24.55 -3.16
N ASP A 175 11.60 24.45 -4.09
CA ASP A 175 11.82 23.23 -4.86
C ASP A 175 12.55 22.15 -4.02
N GLY A 176 11.79 21.24 -3.48
CA GLY A 176 12.30 20.16 -2.63
C GLY A 176 11.27 19.08 -2.34
N HIS A 177 11.67 18.13 -1.52
CA HIS A 177 10.84 17.03 -1.06
C HIS A 177 10.59 17.16 0.44
N TYR A 178 9.40 16.72 0.86
CA TYR A 178 9.08 16.48 2.25
C TYR A 178 9.31 15.01 2.58
N VAL A 179 9.86 14.72 3.76
CA VAL A 179 10.07 13.36 4.26
C VAL A 179 9.61 13.27 5.71
N ASN A 180 8.89 12.20 6.01
CA ASN A 180 8.47 11.80 7.35
C ASN A 180 8.93 10.35 7.56
N VAL A 181 9.73 10.08 8.60
CA VAL A 181 10.40 8.79 8.81
C VAL A 181 10.51 8.44 10.29
N GLN A 182 10.40 7.17 10.62
CA GLN A 182 10.55 6.66 11.98
C GLN A 182 11.40 5.40 11.99
N VAL A 183 11.98 5.13 13.16
CA VAL A 183 12.79 3.94 13.44
C VAL A 183 11.96 2.67 13.33
N GLY A 184 12.51 1.64 12.70
CA GLY A 184 11.92 0.31 12.62
C GLY A 184 10.63 0.27 11.80
N GLU A 185 9.67 -0.53 12.26
CA GLU A 185 8.37 -0.74 11.61
C GLU A 185 7.31 0.29 12.02
N ASN A 186 7.68 1.29 12.83
CA ASN A 186 6.73 2.26 13.37
C ASN A 186 6.06 3.08 12.28
N LEU A 187 4.75 3.27 12.41
CA LEU A 187 3.96 4.06 11.49
C LEU A 187 4.34 5.55 11.57
N VAL A 188 4.42 6.21 10.42
CA VAL A 188 4.66 7.66 10.32
C VAL A 188 3.39 8.44 10.00
N THR A 189 2.45 7.81 9.29
CA THR A 189 1.11 8.35 9.06
C THR A 189 0.18 7.68 10.06
N ASN A 190 -0.37 8.45 11.00
CA ASN A 190 -1.12 7.96 12.15
C ASN A 190 -0.24 7.12 13.12
N PRO A 191 0.82 7.72 13.67
CA PRO A 191 1.73 7.04 14.58
C PRO A 191 1.02 6.62 15.88
N GLU A 192 1.57 5.61 16.55
CA GLU A 192 1.11 5.20 17.87
C GLU A 192 1.19 6.35 18.88
N ALA A 193 0.33 6.29 19.90
CA ALA A 193 0.28 7.33 20.93
C ALA A 193 1.66 7.54 21.57
N GLY A 194 2.17 8.78 21.48
CA GLY A 194 3.47 9.17 22.01
C GLY A 194 4.65 8.99 21.04
N SER A 195 4.47 8.39 19.87
CA SER A 195 5.51 8.34 18.83
C SER A 195 5.54 9.65 18.04
N ILE A 196 6.72 10.26 17.96
CA ILE A 196 6.98 11.48 17.18
C ILE A 196 7.99 11.11 16.08
N PRO A 197 7.56 10.97 14.82
CA PRO A 197 8.48 10.70 13.71
C PRO A 197 9.38 11.90 13.40
N GLU A 198 10.52 11.62 12.79
CA GLU A 198 11.41 12.65 12.22
C GLU A 198 10.80 13.22 10.95
N GLU A 199 10.82 14.54 10.83
CA GLU A 199 10.39 15.27 9.63
C GLU A 199 11.47 16.20 9.12
N TYR A 200 11.67 16.21 7.81
CA TYR A 200 12.60 17.14 7.19
C TYR A 200 12.21 17.48 5.74
N LEU A 201 12.74 18.59 5.27
CA LEU A 201 12.73 18.98 3.86
C LEU A 201 14.12 18.71 3.27
N ILE A 202 14.14 18.25 2.01
CA ILE A 202 15.38 18.05 1.27
C ILE A 202 15.31 18.72 -0.09
N ALA A 203 16.27 19.63 -0.39
CA ALA A 203 16.31 20.36 -1.64
C ALA A 203 16.45 19.42 -2.85
N ARG A 204 15.68 19.63 -3.92
CA ARG A 204 15.71 18.81 -5.12
C ARG A 204 17.02 18.94 -5.88
N LEU A 205 17.53 20.16 -6.03
CA LEU A 205 18.77 20.42 -6.71
C LEU A 205 19.97 20.16 -5.81
N ALA A 206 21.03 19.59 -6.38
CA ALA A 206 22.26 19.29 -5.65
C ALA A 206 23.08 20.57 -5.36
N GLY A 207 23.78 20.59 -4.23
CA GLY A 207 24.92 21.46 -4.00
C GLY A 207 24.74 22.65 -3.08
N SER A 208 23.65 22.73 -2.30
CA SER A 208 23.58 23.69 -1.19
C SER A 208 24.08 23.07 0.14
N ALA A 209 24.74 23.85 0.98
CA ALA A 209 25.13 23.42 2.32
C ALA A 209 23.91 23.06 3.19
N ASP A 210 22.77 23.66 2.89
CA ASP A 210 21.48 23.50 3.57
C ASP A 210 20.53 22.55 2.82
N GLU A 211 21.06 21.45 2.28
CA GLU A 211 20.29 20.52 1.47
C GLU A 211 19.18 19.82 2.27
N ILE A 212 19.40 19.55 3.58
CA ILE A 212 18.43 18.93 4.47
C ILE A 212 18.09 19.93 5.60
N GLN A 213 16.80 20.23 5.73
CA GLN A 213 16.26 21.10 6.78
C GLN A 213 15.36 20.26 7.69
N TYR A 214 15.84 19.92 8.89
CA TYR A 214 15.06 19.19 9.88
C TYR A 214 14.00 20.10 10.47
N ILE A 215 12.74 19.64 10.46
CA ILE A 215 11.57 20.29 11.07
C ILE A 215 11.44 19.80 12.51
N ARG A 216 11.59 18.49 12.70
CA ARG A 216 11.68 17.87 14.02
C ARG A 216 12.45 16.56 13.95
N PHE A 217 12.99 16.14 15.08
CA PHE A 217 13.69 14.87 15.25
C PHE A 217 12.75 13.80 15.82
N SER A 218 13.09 12.54 15.59
CA SER A 218 12.38 11.41 16.20
C SER A 218 12.60 11.42 17.72
N ASN A 219 11.54 11.14 18.48
CA ASN A 219 11.66 10.92 19.93
C ASN A 219 12.09 9.49 20.31
N GLN A 220 12.36 8.63 19.32
CA GLN A 220 12.85 7.25 19.54
C GLN A 220 14.37 7.15 19.40
N LEU A 221 15.05 8.26 19.16
CA LEU A 221 16.50 8.35 19.10
C LEU A 221 17.03 9.34 20.12
N PRO A 222 18.31 9.22 20.54
CA PRO A 222 18.99 10.24 21.33
C PRO A 222 18.97 11.60 20.65
N GLU A 223 19.04 12.66 21.46
CA GLU A 223 19.07 14.03 20.95
C GLU A 223 20.25 14.26 19.99
N GLY A 224 19.94 14.79 18.81
CA GLY A 224 20.92 15.07 17.76
C GLY A 224 21.20 13.90 16.80
N GLU A 225 20.64 12.72 17.06
CA GLU A 225 20.69 11.61 16.12
C GLU A 225 19.54 11.67 15.12
N THR A 226 19.77 11.17 13.89
CA THR A 226 18.79 11.15 12.80
C THR A 226 18.41 9.72 12.43
N VAL A 227 17.15 9.51 12.03
CA VAL A 227 16.64 8.19 11.64
C VAL A 227 17.33 7.67 10.38
N LEU A 228 17.56 8.55 9.40
CA LEU A 228 18.35 8.22 8.22
C LEU A 228 19.76 8.82 8.32
N THR A 229 20.76 8.05 7.93
CA THR A 229 22.07 8.62 7.65
C THR A 229 21.95 9.61 6.48
N ARG A 230 22.88 10.60 6.42
CA ARG A 230 22.93 11.54 5.29
C ARG A 230 23.00 10.82 3.94
N SER A 231 23.74 9.73 3.84
CA SER A 231 23.83 8.92 2.60
C SER A 231 22.48 8.32 2.21
N GLN A 232 21.74 7.77 3.16
CA GLN A 232 20.41 7.21 2.93
C GLN A 232 19.40 8.29 2.52
N ALA A 233 19.43 9.46 3.17
CA ALA A 233 18.58 10.59 2.81
C ALA A 233 18.85 11.10 1.37
N LEU A 234 20.11 11.17 0.95
CA LEU A 234 20.51 11.56 -0.40
C LEU A 234 20.14 10.48 -1.44
N ASP A 235 20.26 9.19 -1.10
CA ASP A 235 19.80 8.12 -1.97
C ASP A 235 18.27 8.15 -2.13
N LEU A 236 17.53 8.37 -1.04
CA LEU A 236 16.08 8.57 -1.08
C LEU A 236 15.70 9.75 -2.00
N LYS A 237 16.34 10.91 -1.83
CA LYS A 237 16.16 12.08 -2.72
C LYS A 237 16.33 11.71 -4.19
N ALA A 238 17.41 10.99 -4.53
CA ALA A 238 17.67 10.59 -5.92
C ALA A 238 16.56 9.69 -6.48
N LYS A 239 16.01 8.77 -5.66
CA LYS A 239 14.89 7.89 -6.06
C LYS A 239 13.59 8.68 -6.18
N MET A 240 13.31 9.60 -5.28
CA MET A 240 12.13 10.48 -5.34
C MET A 240 12.17 11.37 -6.59
N ASN A 241 13.34 11.89 -6.97
CA ASN A 241 13.52 12.63 -8.22
C ASN A 241 13.20 11.77 -9.45
N LEU A 242 13.65 10.50 -9.49
CA LEU A 242 13.36 9.57 -10.58
C LEU A 242 11.86 9.25 -10.65
N VAL A 243 11.22 8.97 -9.51
CA VAL A 243 9.77 8.70 -9.42
C VAL A 243 9.00 9.92 -9.92
N HIS A 244 9.30 11.11 -9.40
CA HIS A 244 8.65 12.35 -9.81
C HIS A 244 8.73 12.59 -11.33
N SER A 245 9.94 12.55 -11.88
CA SER A 245 10.17 12.82 -13.30
C SER A 245 9.49 11.80 -14.21
N HIS A 246 9.57 10.52 -13.85
CA HIS A 246 8.95 9.43 -14.61
C HIS A 246 7.43 9.55 -14.65
N PHE A 247 6.80 9.70 -13.49
CA PHE A 247 5.35 9.74 -13.42
C PHE A 247 4.78 11.08 -13.91
N ARG A 248 5.47 12.18 -13.72
CA ARG A 248 5.10 13.46 -14.35
C ARG A 248 5.00 13.33 -15.86
N SER A 249 5.94 12.63 -16.50
CA SER A 249 5.89 12.37 -17.94
C SER A 249 4.71 11.48 -18.34
N LYS A 250 4.30 10.54 -17.48
CA LYS A 250 3.19 9.60 -17.76
C LYS A 250 1.81 10.22 -17.52
N TYR A 251 1.65 10.90 -16.40
CA TYR A 251 0.37 11.52 -16.04
C TYR A 251 0.10 12.80 -16.81
N ASN A 252 1.14 13.46 -17.34
CA ASN A 252 1.07 14.71 -18.09
C ASN A 252 0.12 15.74 -17.43
N PRO A 253 0.31 16.07 -16.13
CA PRO A 253 -0.60 16.93 -15.40
C PRO A 253 -0.64 18.33 -15.98
N GLY A 254 -1.83 18.89 -16.20
CA GLY A 254 -2.04 20.23 -16.74
C GLY A 254 -1.46 21.34 -15.85
N ASN A 255 -1.51 21.18 -14.52
CA ASN A 255 -0.85 22.07 -13.56
C ASN A 255 0.37 21.35 -12.96
N THR A 256 1.56 21.77 -13.39
CA THR A 256 2.82 21.16 -12.95
C THR A 256 3.36 21.73 -11.65
N ALA A 257 2.85 22.86 -11.18
CA ALA A 257 3.36 23.53 -9.97
C ALA A 257 2.93 22.83 -8.67
N THR A 258 1.76 22.18 -8.69
CA THR A 258 1.19 21.50 -7.52
C THR A 258 1.24 19.98 -7.65
N TRP A 259 1.65 19.42 -8.80
CA TRP A 259 1.68 17.99 -8.98
C TRP A 259 2.86 17.35 -8.26
N ALA A 260 2.57 16.33 -7.46
CA ALA A 260 3.56 15.59 -6.70
C ALA A 260 3.24 14.09 -6.64
N MET A 261 4.21 13.30 -6.20
CA MET A 261 4.06 11.89 -5.88
C MET A 261 4.28 11.68 -4.39
N GLU A 262 3.48 10.83 -3.79
CA GLU A 262 3.75 10.24 -2.48
C GLU A 262 4.51 8.92 -2.69
N VAL A 263 5.51 8.67 -1.86
CA VAL A 263 6.38 7.51 -1.94
C VAL A 263 6.47 6.89 -0.55
N GLU A 264 6.05 5.63 -0.41
CA GLU A 264 6.35 4.84 0.77
C GLU A 264 7.68 4.12 0.60
N PHE A 265 8.53 4.20 1.60
CA PHE A 265 9.85 3.58 1.59
C PHE A 265 10.19 2.90 2.92
N LYS A 266 11.22 2.08 2.89
CA LYS A 266 11.86 1.53 4.08
C LYS A 266 13.39 1.41 3.89
N ILE A 267 14.08 1.38 5.01
CA ILE A 267 15.47 0.95 5.07
C ILE A 267 15.48 -0.46 5.63
N THR A 268 15.99 -1.41 4.86
CA THR A 268 16.06 -2.82 5.27
C THR A 268 17.04 -3.01 6.43
N GLU A 269 17.03 -4.19 7.05
CA GLU A 269 18.01 -4.60 8.06
C GLU A 269 19.46 -4.39 7.60
N THR A 270 19.74 -4.57 6.31
CA THR A 270 21.07 -4.37 5.71
C THR A 270 21.38 -2.92 5.34
N GLY A 271 20.50 -1.97 5.67
CA GLY A 271 20.66 -0.54 5.35
C GLY A 271 20.31 -0.14 3.91
N SER A 272 19.72 -1.05 3.12
CA SER A 272 19.34 -0.78 1.73
C SER A 272 17.99 -0.07 1.66
N LEU A 273 17.88 0.95 0.79
CA LEU A 273 16.63 1.65 0.53
C LEU A 273 15.72 0.84 -0.41
N LEU A 274 14.48 0.63 -0.01
CA LEU A 274 13.41 0.06 -0.84
C LEU A 274 12.23 1.03 -0.94
N ILE A 275 11.70 1.17 -2.15
CA ILE A 275 10.45 1.89 -2.43
C ILE A 275 9.33 0.85 -2.46
N LYS A 276 8.40 0.97 -1.52
CA LYS A 276 7.27 0.05 -1.35
C LYS A 276 6.09 0.39 -2.27
N GLN A 277 5.82 1.68 -2.41
CA GLN A 277 4.69 2.21 -3.19
C GLN A 277 5.01 3.63 -3.66
N ALA A 278 4.43 4.00 -4.80
CA ALA A 278 4.40 5.38 -5.27
C ALA A 278 3.04 5.66 -5.90
N ARG A 279 2.41 6.77 -5.52
CA ARG A 279 1.11 7.21 -6.05
C ARG A 279 1.07 8.71 -6.23
N PRO A 280 0.17 9.25 -7.08
CA PRO A 280 -0.08 10.68 -7.12
C PRO A 280 -0.49 11.19 -5.73
N TRP A 281 0.13 12.28 -5.31
CA TRP A 281 -0.24 12.93 -4.07
C TRP A 281 -1.41 13.89 -4.31
N VAL A 282 -2.46 13.75 -3.50
CA VAL A 282 -3.67 14.57 -3.57
C VAL A 282 -3.66 15.51 -2.37
N TYR A 283 -3.82 16.82 -2.65
CA TYR A 283 -3.90 17.86 -1.62
C TYR A 283 -5.21 17.79 -0.84
#